data_ca5725e225c4b1cea22fe5b4f9c0bb77
#
_entry.id   ca5725e225c4b1cea22fe5b4f9c0bb77
#
_cell.length_a   1.000
_cell.length_b   1.000
_cell.length_c   1.000
_cell.angle_alpha   90.00
_cell.angle_beta   90.00
_cell.angle_gamma   90.00
#
_symmetry.space_group_name_H-M   'P 1'
#
loop_
_entity.id
_entity.type
_entity.pdbx_description
1 polymer ?
#
loop_
_entity_poly.entity_id
_entity_poly.type
_entity_poly.pdbx_seq_one_letter_code
_entity_poly.pdbx_strand_id
1 'polypeptide(L)'
;MDGRIKRPTPDKRLALPRIGTLHIGKKVVGKNGKEYPTSTDYFIPGGKYAGMFTKAFGDKPSTIQIVFPDDDPSKVCAERYEYRDDAGGLVAYGDGQTFNVWNGKTYQSYTIEQYPNLMQGIAQKHPNRAVRAGFDGWSVTLTLTFVVPAVRGVAGVWAFTTKGAASSIPQVRNAFDAVLENRGFVRGIIFDLNVKFATTQKPGDNSRFPVVSLVPNESEENVAMEKKAFVKINPPVVGIEQKK
;
A
#
# COMPACT_ATOMS: atom_id res chain seq x y z
N MET A 1 31.62 -17.41 -10.83
CA MET A 1 30.18 -17.66 -11.14
C MET A 1 29.39 -17.28 -9.91
N ASP A 2 28.34 -16.46 -10.03
CA ASP A 2 27.53 -16.00 -8.87
C ASP A 2 26.51 -17.04 -8.37
N GLY A 3 26.54 -18.26 -8.90
CA GLY A 3 25.68 -19.37 -8.51
C GLY A 3 24.18 -19.18 -8.76
N ARG A 4 23.78 -18.14 -9.51
CA ARG A 4 22.38 -17.80 -9.75
C ARG A 4 21.99 -18.02 -11.21
N ILE A 5 20.77 -18.51 -11.42
CA ILE A 5 20.18 -18.61 -12.75
C ILE A 5 19.88 -17.20 -13.28
N LYS A 6 20.47 -16.86 -14.44
CA LYS A 6 20.16 -15.60 -15.14
C LYS A 6 18.79 -15.76 -15.80
N ARG A 7 17.80 -15.04 -15.30
CA ARG A 7 16.44 -15.01 -15.88
C ARG A 7 16.38 -13.96 -16.99
N PRO A 8 15.75 -14.26 -18.13
CA PRO A 8 15.66 -13.35 -19.28
C PRO A 8 14.77 -12.12 -18.99
N THR A 9 13.87 -12.22 -18.03
CA THR A 9 12.99 -11.10 -17.62
C THR A 9 13.23 -10.78 -16.14
N PRO A 10 13.50 -9.50 -15.79
CA PRO A 10 13.60 -9.09 -14.39
C PRO A 10 12.32 -9.43 -13.63
N ASP A 11 12.46 -10.06 -12.47
CA ASP A 11 11.31 -10.29 -11.60
C ASP A 11 10.82 -8.94 -11.05
N LYS A 12 9.63 -8.50 -11.48
CA LYS A 12 9.01 -7.25 -11.04
C LYS A 12 8.56 -7.26 -9.57
N ARG A 13 8.59 -8.41 -8.91
CA ARG A 13 8.19 -8.54 -7.51
C ARG A 13 9.28 -8.03 -6.59
N LEU A 14 8.87 -7.56 -5.42
CA LEU A 14 9.79 -7.28 -4.34
C LEU A 14 10.51 -8.57 -3.92
N ALA A 15 11.83 -8.48 -3.76
CA ALA A 15 12.65 -9.61 -3.33
C ALA A 15 12.43 -9.99 -1.86
N LEU A 16 11.89 -9.06 -1.04
CA LEU A 16 11.64 -9.30 0.38
C LEU A 16 10.29 -9.98 0.60
N PRO A 17 10.22 -10.99 1.49
CA PRO A 17 8.97 -11.65 1.84
C PRO A 17 8.05 -10.70 2.62
N ARG A 18 6.74 -10.84 2.43
CA ARG A 18 5.75 -10.19 3.29
C ARG A 18 5.72 -10.89 4.65
N ILE A 19 6.01 -10.15 5.71
CA ILE A 19 6.07 -10.64 7.08
C ILE A 19 4.86 -10.24 7.93
N GLY A 20 4.08 -9.25 7.50
CA GLY A 20 2.88 -8.83 8.19
C GLY A 20 2.02 -7.87 7.37
N THR A 21 0.87 -7.55 7.95
CA THR A 21 -0.09 -6.57 7.43
C THR A 21 -0.48 -5.60 8.53
N LEU A 22 -0.88 -4.40 8.15
CA LEU A 22 -1.48 -3.42 9.05
C LEU A 22 -2.93 -3.16 8.64
N HIS A 23 -3.79 -2.97 9.63
CA HIS A 23 -5.21 -2.69 9.45
C HIS A 23 -5.61 -1.48 10.30
N ILE A 24 -6.65 -0.75 9.89
CA ILE A 24 -7.28 0.36 10.63
C ILE A 24 -8.74 0.03 10.92
N GLY A 25 -8.99 -1.18 11.34
CA GLY A 25 -10.31 -1.66 11.70
C GLY A 25 -10.25 -3.03 12.35
N LYS A 26 -11.23 -3.28 13.19
CA LYS A 26 -11.41 -4.55 13.89
C LYS A 26 -12.87 -4.98 13.85
N LYS A 27 -13.12 -6.25 14.06
CA LYS A 27 -14.47 -6.75 14.30
C LYS A 27 -14.81 -6.59 15.78
N VAL A 28 -16.01 -6.11 16.06
CA VAL A 28 -16.54 -5.95 17.42
C VAL A 28 -17.86 -6.72 17.51
N VAL A 29 -18.04 -7.46 18.58
CA VAL A 29 -19.30 -8.18 18.83
C VAL A 29 -20.32 -7.17 19.39
N GLY A 30 -21.43 -6.98 18.69
CA GLY A 30 -22.52 -6.15 19.12
C GLY A 30 -23.40 -6.83 20.17
N LYS A 31 -24.36 -6.07 20.74
CA LYS A 31 -25.30 -6.55 21.77
C LYS A 31 -26.14 -7.76 21.33
N ASN A 32 -26.32 -7.94 20.02
CA ASN A 32 -27.05 -9.07 19.41
C ASN A 32 -26.17 -10.29 19.10
N GLY A 33 -24.92 -10.33 19.57
CA GLY A 33 -23.96 -11.39 19.31
C GLY A 33 -23.37 -11.41 17.90
N LYS A 34 -23.75 -10.47 17.00
CA LYS A 34 -23.21 -10.36 15.66
C LYS A 34 -21.93 -9.52 15.65
N GLU A 35 -20.97 -9.94 14.80
CA GLU A 35 -19.74 -9.16 14.57
C GLU A 35 -20.00 -8.01 13.58
N TYR A 36 -19.52 -6.83 13.94
CA TYR A 36 -19.53 -5.64 13.08
C TYR A 36 -18.13 -5.09 12.87
N PRO A 37 -17.78 -4.67 11.64
CA PRO A 37 -16.53 -3.98 11.40
C PRO A 37 -16.58 -2.59 12.03
N THR A 38 -15.54 -2.24 12.79
CA THR A 38 -15.38 -0.93 13.43
C THR A 38 -14.02 -0.37 13.07
N SER A 39 -14.00 0.86 12.61
CA SER A 39 -12.77 1.58 12.30
C SER A 39 -12.01 2.01 13.55
N THR A 40 -10.69 2.10 13.46
CA THR A 40 -9.81 2.57 14.53
C THR A 40 -8.97 3.76 14.05
N ASP A 41 -8.50 4.58 14.98
CA ASP A 41 -7.52 5.66 14.79
C ASP A 41 -6.09 5.21 15.12
N TYR A 42 -5.86 3.90 15.09
CA TYR A 42 -4.56 3.26 15.32
C TYR A 42 -4.39 2.05 14.40
N PHE A 43 -3.14 1.69 14.16
CA PHE A 43 -2.77 0.53 13.37
C PHE A 43 -2.83 -0.75 14.19
N ILE A 44 -3.41 -1.78 13.60
CA ILE A 44 -3.52 -3.13 14.16
C ILE A 44 -2.65 -4.06 13.32
N PRO A 45 -1.59 -4.64 13.88
CA PRO A 45 -0.75 -5.56 13.15
C PRO A 45 -1.42 -6.93 12.99
N GLY A 46 -1.22 -7.55 11.82
CA GLY A 46 -1.62 -8.91 11.50
C GLY A 46 -0.45 -9.74 10.99
N GLY A 47 -0.57 -11.06 11.08
CA GLY A 47 0.44 -12.01 10.63
C GLY A 47 1.38 -12.52 11.74
N LYS A 48 2.34 -13.36 11.34
CA LYS A 48 3.22 -14.08 12.27
C LYS A 48 4.01 -13.17 13.22
N TYR A 49 4.37 -11.98 12.77
CA TYR A 49 5.24 -11.07 13.52
C TYR A 49 4.50 -9.90 14.17
N ALA A 50 3.15 -10.00 14.30
CA ALA A 50 2.32 -8.97 14.94
C ALA A 50 2.78 -8.64 16.36
N GLY A 51 3.18 -9.63 17.16
CA GLY A 51 3.70 -9.42 18.52
C GLY A 51 5.00 -8.59 18.58
N MET A 52 5.88 -8.72 17.59
CA MET A 52 7.10 -7.89 17.50
C MET A 52 6.76 -6.42 17.18
N PHE A 53 5.76 -6.20 16.33
CA PHE A 53 5.25 -4.86 16.03
C PHE A 53 4.64 -4.22 17.29
N THR A 54 3.76 -4.93 18.00
CA THR A 54 3.16 -4.45 19.26
C THR A 54 4.21 -4.17 20.32
N LYS A 55 5.28 -4.96 20.41
CA LYS A 55 6.41 -4.70 21.31
C LYS A 55 7.14 -3.40 20.98
N ALA A 56 7.25 -3.04 19.69
CA ALA A 56 7.94 -1.85 19.23
C ALA A 56 7.11 -0.56 19.38
N PHE A 57 5.79 -0.63 19.18
CA PHE A 57 4.92 0.55 19.10
C PHE A 57 3.81 0.61 20.17
N GLY A 58 3.62 -0.45 20.96
CA GLY A 58 2.47 -0.59 21.86
C GLY A 58 1.20 -1.05 21.14
N ASP A 59 0.08 -1.04 21.88
CA ASP A 59 -1.19 -1.65 21.44
C ASP A 59 -1.99 -0.77 20.46
N LYS A 60 -1.80 0.55 20.48
CA LYS A 60 -2.61 1.50 19.71
C LYS A 60 -1.77 2.61 19.08
N PRO A 61 -0.80 2.27 18.22
CA PRO A 61 0.00 3.28 17.56
C PRO A 61 -0.82 4.00 16.48
N SER A 62 -0.93 5.32 16.56
CA SER A 62 -1.54 6.16 15.52
C SER A 62 -0.52 6.67 14.50
N THR A 63 0.77 6.57 14.83
CA THR A 63 1.90 6.95 13.98
C THR A 63 2.95 5.85 14.00
N ILE A 64 3.47 5.50 12.85
CA ILE A 64 4.59 4.54 12.71
C ILE A 64 5.59 5.04 11.68
N GLN A 65 6.86 4.79 11.92
CA GLN A 65 7.91 5.06 10.96
C GLN A 65 8.05 3.90 9.98
N ILE A 66 8.07 4.24 8.70
CA ILE A 66 8.21 3.28 7.60
C ILE A 66 9.29 3.72 6.62
N VAL A 67 9.83 2.77 5.87
CA VAL A 67 10.80 2.99 4.79
C VAL A 67 10.41 2.19 3.57
N PHE A 68 10.38 2.79 2.41
CA PHE A 68 10.14 2.08 1.15
C PHE A 68 11.41 1.34 0.70
N PRO A 69 11.29 0.04 0.34
CA PRO A 69 12.45 -0.76 -0.09
C PRO A 69 12.80 -0.59 -1.59
N ASP A 70 11.97 0.10 -2.36
CA ASP A 70 12.11 0.29 -3.81
C ASP A 70 11.57 1.67 -4.19
N ASP A 71 12.00 2.20 -5.34
CA ASP A 71 11.54 3.48 -5.87
C ASP A 71 10.36 3.32 -6.86
N ASP A 72 10.08 2.09 -7.31
CA ASP A 72 9.00 1.79 -8.26
C ASP A 72 7.63 1.82 -7.56
N PRO A 73 6.74 2.81 -7.88
CA PRO A 73 5.42 2.90 -7.27
C PRO A 73 4.59 1.63 -7.44
N SER A 74 4.74 0.93 -8.57
CA SER A 74 3.99 -0.31 -8.82
C SER A 74 4.29 -1.44 -7.82
N LYS A 75 5.43 -1.36 -7.12
CA LYS A 75 5.86 -2.31 -6.10
C LYS A 75 5.55 -1.88 -4.67
N VAL A 76 5.64 -0.57 -4.39
CA VAL A 76 5.63 -0.07 -3.01
C VAL A 76 4.45 0.84 -2.68
N CYS A 77 3.81 1.48 -3.69
CA CYS A 77 2.66 2.37 -3.54
C CYS A 77 1.64 2.09 -4.66
N ALA A 78 1.23 0.83 -4.80
CA ALA A 78 0.43 0.37 -5.93
C ALA A 78 -1.05 0.75 -5.77
N GLU A 79 -1.56 1.52 -6.73
CA GLU A 79 -2.97 1.86 -6.84
C GLU A 79 -3.62 1.05 -7.97
N ARG A 80 -4.83 0.54 -7.73
CA ARG A 80 -5.56 -0.21 -8.73
C ARG A 80 -7.06 -0.21 -8.49
N TYR A 81 -7.82 -0.42 -9.55
CA TYR A 81 -9.22 -0.81 -9.48
C TYR A 81 -9.34 -2.28 -9.10
N GLU A 82 -10.31 -2.59 -8.23
CA GLU A 82 -10.68 -3.97 -7.89
C GLU A 82 -12.18 -4.17 -7.99
N TYR A 83 -12.58 -5.31 -8.54
CA TYR A 83 -13.94 -5.81 -8.47
C TYR A 83 -13.97 -7.13 -7.71
N ARG A 84 -14.87 -7.24 -6.72
CA ARG A 84 -15.02 -8.45 -5.92
C ARG A 84 -16.46 -8.94 -5.99
N ASP A 85 -16.64 -10.26 -6.00
CA ASP A 85 -17.96 -10.86 -5.88
C ASP A 85 -18.52 -10.80 -4.44
N ASP A 86 -19.73 -11.33 -4.24
CA ASP A 86 -20.39 -11.39 -2.93
C ASP A 86 -19.65 -12.23 -1.89
N ALA A 87 -18.85 -13.20 -2.31
CA ALA A 87 -18.01 -14.03 -1.44
C ALA A 87 -16.68 -13.33 -1.07
N GLY A 88 -16.43 -12.13 -1.63
CA GLY A 88 -15.18 -11.39 -1.44
C GLY A 88 -14.03 -11.83 -2.34
N GLY A 89 -14.28 -12.75 -3.28
CA GLY A 89 -13.32 -13.19 -4.28
C GLY A 89 -12.92 -12.05 -5.23
N LEU A 90 -11.64 -11.92 -5.54
CA LEU A 90 -11.14 -10.93 -6.50
C LEU A 90 -11.47 -11.42 -7.91
N VAL A 91 -12.44 -10.78 -8.56
CA VAL A 91 -12.88 -11.12 -9.92
C VAL A 91 -12.04 -10.41 -10.96
N ALA A 92 -11.74 -9.13 -10.74
CA ALA A 92 -10.93 -8.35 -11.66
C ALA A 92 -10.14 -7.26 -10.93
N TYR A 93 -9.00 -6.89 -11.50
CA TYR A 93 -8.18 -5.77 -11.04
C TYR A 93 -7.40 -5.16 -12.21
N GLY A 94 -7.11 -3.87 -12.14
CA GLY A 94 -6.36 -3.17 -13.18
C GLY A 94 -6.06 -1.73 -12.85
N ASP A 95 -5.35 -1.06 -13.76
CA ASP A 95 -4.89 0.34 -13.63
C ASP A 95 -5.84 1.37 -14.29
N GLY A 96 -6.96 0.92 -14.83
CA GLY A 96 -7.91 1.75 -15.58
C GLY A 96 -7.74 1.63 -17.10
N GLN A 97 -6.64 1.11 -17.60
CA GLN A 97 -6.39 0.85 -19.02
C GLN A 97 -6.34 -0.64 -19.31
N THR A 98 -5.63 -1.39 -18.45
CA THR A 98 -5.49 -2.84 -18.54
C THR A 98 -6.07 -3.49 -17.29
N PHE A 99 -6.90 -4.51 -17.49
CA PHE A 99 -7.52 -5.27 -16.43
C PHE A 99 -7.19 -6.75 -16.55
N ASN A 100 -6.88 -7.36 -15.43
CA ASN A 100 -6.75 -8.80 -15.27
C ASN A 100 -8.07 -9.35 -14.74
N VAL A 101 -8.73 -10.22 -15.48
CA VAL A 101 -10.06 -10.76 -15.17
C VAL A 101 -9.96 -12.27 -14.94
N TRP A 102 -10.55 -12.73 -13.87
CA TRP A 102 -10.61 -14.15 -13.53
C TRP A 102 -11.55 -14.92 -14.47
N ASN A 103 -11.06 -15.95 -15.12
CA ASN A 103 -11.81 -16.77 -16.08
C ASN A 103 -12.27 -18.12 -15.49
N GLY A 104 -12.16 -18.32 -14.18
CA GLY A 104 -12.43 -19.58 -13.49
C GLY A 104 -11.18 -20.43 -13.21
N LYS A 105 -10.05 -20.18 -13.88
CA LYS A 105 -8.80 -20.93 -13.72
C LYS A 105 -7.59 -20.02 -13.50
N THR A 106 -7.53 -18.91 -14.23
CA THR A 106 -6.41 -17.97 -14.21
C THR A 106 -6.90 -16.55 -14.54
N TYR A 107 -6.05 -15.55 -14.28
CA TYR A 107 -6.30 -14.18 -14.71
C TYR A 107 -5.85 -14.01 -16.16
N GLN A 108 -6.71 -13.41 -16.99
CA GLN A 108 -6.42 -13.00 -18.37
C GLN A 108 -6.45 -11.49 -18.46
N SER A 109 -5.50 -10.92 -19.21
CA SER A 109 -5.38 -9.48 -19.41
C SER A 109 -6.25 -9.01 -20.58
N TYR A 110 -6.97 -7.90 -20.35
CA TYR A 110 -7.79 -7.21 -21.33
C TYR A 110 -7.53 -5.71 -21.26
N THR A 111 -7.59 -5.02 -22.39
CA THR A 111 -7.46 -3.56 -22.45
C THR A 111 -8.83 -2.91 -22.66
N ILE A 112 -9.03 -1.73 -22.10
CA ILE A 112 -10.26 -0.94 -22.31
C ILE A 112 -10.40 -0.52 -23.77
N GLU A 113 -9.29 -0.29 -24.46
CA GLU A 113 -9.27 0.03 -25.90
C GLU A 113 -9.94 -1.08 -26.74
N GLN A 114 -9.62 -2.35 -26.46
CA GLN A 114 -10.22 -3.51 -27.14
C GLN A 114 -11.63 -3.84 -26.66
N TYR A 115 -11.92 -3.56 -25.38
CA TYR A 115 -13.19 -3.88 -24.72
C TYR A 115 -13.72 -2.66 -23.93
N PRO A 116 -14.29 -1.63 -24.60
CA PRO A 116 -14.72 -0.39 -23.92
C PRO A 116 -15.71 -0.58 -22.78
N ASN A 117 -16.56 -1.63 -22.85
CA ASN A 117 -17.56 -1.93 -21.82
C ASN A 117 -17.12 -3.02 -20.83
N LEU A 118 -15.80 -3.30 -20.72
CA LEU A 118 -15.26 -4.39 -19.91
C LEU A 118 -15.71 -4.29 -18.44
N MET A 119 -15.57 -3.13 -17.83
CA MET A 119 -15.93 -2.92 -16.42
C MET A 119 -17.42 -3.17 -16.16
N GLN A 120 -18.30 -2.68 -17.03
CA GLN A 120 -19.73 -2.90 -16.94
C GLN A 120 -20.09 -4.39 -17.17
N GLY A 121 -19.47 -5.04 -18.15
CA GLY A 121 -19.67 -6.46 -18.44
C GLY A 121 -19.25 -7.36 -17.29
N ILE A 122 -18.18 -7.02 -16.55
CA ILE A 122 -17.75 -7.74 -15.35
C ILE A 122 -18.80 -7.59 -14.24
N ALA A 123 -19.27 -6.37 -13.98
CA ALA A 123 -20.28 -6.08 -12.96
C ALA A 123 -21.60 -6.83 -13.23
N GLN A 124 -22.00 -6.97 -14.49
CA GLN A 124 -23.19 -7.71 -14.87
C GLN A 124 -23.05 -9.25 -14.69
N LYS A 125 -21.87 -9.80 -14.98
CA LYS A 125 -21.60 -11.25 -14.88
C LYS A 125 -21.39 -11.73 -13.45
N HIS A 126 -20.89 -10.87 -12.59
CA HIS A 126 -20.53 -11.20 -11.21
C HIS A 126 -21.33 -10.33 -10.23
N PRO A 127 -22.56 -10.74 -9.87
CA PRO A 127 -23.41 -9.97 -8.98
C PRO A 127 -22.68 -9.66 -7.66
N ASN A 128 -22.79 -8.42 -7.21
CA ASN A 128 -22.26 -7.97 -5.94
C ASN A 128 -23.34 -7.15 -5.22
N ARG A 129 -23.77 -7.59 -4.03
CA ARG A 129 -24.81 -6.92 -3.23
C ARG A 129 -24.44 -5.50 -2.81
N ALA A 130 -23.14 -5.15 -2.86
CA ALA A 130 -22.68 -3.80 -2.63
C ALA A 130 -22.99 -2.86 -3.81
N VAL A 131 -23.28 -3.40 -5.00
CA VAL A 131 -23.72 -2.62 -6.17
C VAL A 131 -25.11 -2.06 -5.89
N ARG A 132 -25.24 -0.75 -5.90
CA ARG A 132 -26.47 0.01 -5.67
C ARG A 132 -26.44 1.29 -6.49
N ALA A 133 -27.56 1.99 -6.54
CA ALA A 133 -27.64 3.26 -7.26
C ALA A 133 -26.45 4.20 -6.88
N GLY A 134 -25.65 4.57 -7.87
CA GLY A 134 -24.47 5.40 -7.71
C GLY A 134 -23.18 4.68 -7.32
N PHE A 135 -23.20 3.33 -7.24
CA PHE A 135 -22.00 2.53 -7.02
C PHE A 135 -22.02 1.28 -7.91
N ASP A 136 -21.05 1.17 -8.80
CA ASP A 136 -20.94 0.10 -9.80
C ASP A 136 -20.24 -1.18 -9.31
N GLY A 137 -19.86 -1.23 -8.03
CA GLY A 137 -19.15 -2.36 -7.41
C GLY A 137 -17.62 -2.28 -7.53
N TRP A 138 -17.10 -1.40 -8.35
CA TRP A 138 -15.66 -1.18 -8.45
C TRP A 138 -15.13 -0.34 -7.28
N SER A 139 -13.98 -0.69 -6.75
CA SER A 139 -13.30 0.06 -5.71
C SER A 139 -11.87 0.37 -6.12
N VAL A 140 -11.44 1.60 -5.86
CA VAL A 140 -10.02 1.95 -5.92
C VAL A 140 -9.35 1.46 -4.64
N THR A 141 -8.20 0.84 -4.78
CA THR A 141 -7.42 0.27 -3.67
C THR A 141 -5.97 0.70 -3.81
N LEU A 142 -5.43 1.30 -2.75
CA LEU A 142 -4.01 1.59 -2.64
C LEU A 142 -3.36 0.61 -1.67
N THR A 143 -2.28 -0.02 -2.09
CA THR A 143 -1.47 -0.92 -1.25
C THR A 143 -0.07 -0.35 -1.10
N LEU A 144 0.30 -0.02 0.13
CA LEU A 144 1.66 0.29 0.51
C LEU A 144 2.40 -0.98 0.89
N THR A 145 3.65 -1.09 0.46
CA THR A 145 4.58 -2.17 0.85
C THR A 145 5.86 -1.52 1.36
N PHE A 146 6.20 -1.75 2.62
CA PHE A 146 7.25 -1.01 3.31
C PHE A 146 7.95 -1.86 4.37
N VAL A 147 9.12 -1.43 4.79
CA VAL A 147 9.83 -1.93 5.95
C VAL A 147 9.47 -1.08 7.17
N VAL A 148 9.39 -1.70 8.32
CA VAL A 148 9.20 -1.02 9.62
C VAL A 148 10.51 -1.12 10.39
N PRO A 149 11.35 -0.07 10.44
CA PRO A 149 12.71 -0.12 11.01
C PRO A 149 12.75 -0.49 12.50
N ALA A 150 11.71 -0.12 13.25
CA ALA A 150 11.59 -0.42 14.68
C ALA A 150 11.37 -1.93 14.96
N VAL A 151 10.87 -2.71 13.99
CA VAL A 151 10.69 -4.17 14.10
C VAL A 151 11.99 -4.84 13.70
N ARG A 152 12.89 -5.02 14.65
CA ARG A 152 14.23 -5.58 14.43
C ARG A 152 14.22 -7.12 14.46
N GLY A 153 15.23 -7.73 13.82
CA GLY A 153 15.47 -9.18 13.86
C GLY A 153 14.71 -9.99 12.81
N VAL A 154 13.91 -9.34 11.96
CA VAL A 154 13.18 -9.98 10.85
C VAL A 154 13.36 -9.18 9.57
N ALA A 155 13.85 -9.83 8.52
CA ALA A 155 13.96 -9.25 7.20
C ALA A 155 12.67 -9.49 6.41
N GLY A 156 11.99 -8.43 6.01
CA GLY A 156 10.76 -8.52 5.21
C GLY A 156 9.98 -7.22 5.17
N VAL A 157 8.87 -7.25 4.47
CA VAL A 157 8.00 -6.09 4.27
C VAL A 157 6.65 -6.28 4.96
N TRP A 158 6.10 -5.17 5.40
CA TRP A 158 4.72 -5.04 5.84
C TRP A 158 3.88 -4.49 4.70
N ALA A 159 2.59 -4.79 4.72
CA ALA A 159 1.64 -4.22 3.76
C ALA A 159 0.50 -3.53 4.51
N PHE A 160 0.10 -2.38 3.98
CA PHE A 160 -1.10 -1.65 4.39
C PHE A 160 -1.96 -1.40 3.16
N THR A 161 -3.26 -1.67 3.24
CA THR A 161 -4.19 -1.46 2.13
C THR A 161 -5.34 -0.57 2.57
N THR A 162 -5.66 0.45 1.77
CA THR A 162 -6.78 1.36 1.97
C THR A 162 -7.66 1.46 0.74
N LYS A 163 -8.95 1.72 0.95
CA LYS A 163 -9.98 1.99 -0.09
C LYS A 163 -10.54 3.41 0.01
N GLY A 164 -9.93 4.26 0.80
CA GLY A 164 -10.37 5.65 0.99
C GLY A 164 -10.07 6.52 -0.23
N ALA A 165 -10.78 6.31 -1.35
CA ALA A 165 -10.53 6.97 -2.63
C ALA A 165 -10.56 8.51 -2.56
N ALA A 166 -11.46 9.09 -1.76
CA ALA A 166 -11.58 10.53 -1.59
C ALA A 166 -10.78 11.11 -0.40
N SER A 167 -10.08 10.28 0.37
CA SER A 167 -9.41 10.69 1.61
C SER A 167 -7.98 10.19 1.72
N SER A 168 -7.79 8.92 2.11
CA SER A 168 -6.46 8.36 2.38
C SER A 168 -5.61 8.20 1.12
N ILE A 169 -6.21 7.73 0.01
CA ILE A 169 -5.46 7.47 -1.23
C ILE A 169 -4.80 8.74 -1.76
N PRO A 170 -5.50 9.88 -1.95
CA PRO A 170 -4.86 11.10 -2.41
C PRO A 170 -3.76 11.61 -1.47
N GLN A 171 -3.98 11.55 -0.15
CA GLN A 171 -2.99 12.03 0.82
C GLN A 171 -1.70 11.21 0.80
N VAL A 172 -1.82 9.87 0.73
CA VAL A 172 -0.67 8.99 0.70
C VAL A 172 0.05 9.09 -0.63
N ARG A 173 -0.68 9.01 -1.75
CA ARG A 173 -0.11 9.04 -3.10
C ARG A 173 0.58 10.38 -3.38
N ASN A 174 -0.08 11.51 -3.11
CA ASN A 174 0.50 12.82 -3.38
C ASN A 174 1.78 13.06 -2.57
N ALA A 175 1.83 12.61 -1.31
CA ALA A 175 3.05 12.71 -0.51
C ALA A 175 4.19 11.83 -1.05
N PHE A 176 3.88 10.60 -1.47
CA PHE A 176 4.84 9.70 -2.10
C PHE A 176 5.38 10.28 -3.41
N ASP A 177 4.49 10.69 -4.32
CA ASP A 177 4.82 11.24 -5.63
C ASP A 177 5.65 12.53 -5.48
N ALA A 178 5.25 13.44 -4.58
CA ALA A 178 5.98 14.68 -4.33
C ALA A 178 7.44 14.44 -3.89
N VAL A 179 7.69 13.44 -3.04
CA VAL A 179 9.05 13.10 -2.64
C VAL A 179 9.82 12.46 -3.80
N LEU A 180 9.19 11.55 -4.54
CA LEU A 180 9.81 10.90 -5.70
C LEU A 180 10.19 11.92 -6.79
N GLU A 181 9.29 12.86 -7.10
CA GLU A 181 9.53 13.94 -8.08
C GLU A 181 10.64 14.90 -7.63
N ASN A 182 10.61 15.33 -6.36
CA ASN A 182 11.58 16.32 -5.87
C ASN A 182 12.97 15.73 -5.61
N ARG A 183 13.06 14.47 -5.18
CA ARG A 183 14.36 13.85 -4.80
C ARG A 183 14.86 12.82 -5.80
N GLY A 184 13.99 12.35 -6.72
CA GLY A 184 14.29 11.30 -7.68
C GLY A 184 14.27 9.88 -7.08
N PHE A 185 14.04 9.73 -5.78
CA PHE A 185 13.95 8.45 -5.08
C PHE A 185 13.13 8.58 -3.79
N VAL A 186 12.57 7.44 -3.34
CA VAL A 186 11.88 7.30 -2.04
C VAL A 186 12.53 6.21 -1.18
N ARG A 187 13.32 5.35 -1.81
CA ARG A 187 13.98 4.23 -1.13
C ARG A 187 14.94 4.73 -0.05
N GLY A 188 14.76 4.24 1.18
CA GLY A 188 15.59 4.58 2.32
C GLY A 188 15.15 5.86 3.05
N ILE A 189 14.23 6.64 2.50
CA ILE A 189 13.64 7.78 3.19
C ILE A 189 12.70 7.29 4.28
N ILE A 190 12.79 7.90 5.46
CA ILE A 190 11.87 7.61 6.56
C ILE A 190 10.62 8.46 6.41
N PHE A 191 9.47 7.80 6.45
CA PHE A 191 8.16 8.44 6.46
C PHE A 191 7.42 8.10 7.74
N ASP A 192 6.65 9.05 8.24
CA ASP A 192 5.63 8.82 9.25
C ASP A 192 4.32 8.47 8.55
N LEU A 193 3.86 7.24 8.75
CA LEU A 193 2.53 6.81 8.35
C LEU A 193 1.59 7.05 9.53
N ASN A 194 0.61 7.94 9.34
CA ASN A 194 -0.29 8.40 10.37
C ASN A 194 -1.72 7.95 10.10
N VAL A 195 -2.49 7.69 11.14
CA VAL A 195 -3.94 7.50 11.06
C VAL A 195 -4.65 8.37 12.08
N LYS A 196 -5.71 9.05 11.65
CA LYS A 196 -6.57 9.85 12.52
C LYS A 196 -8.02 9.80 12.04
N PHE A 197 -8.97 10.04 12.93
CA PHE A 197 -10.35 10.25 12.52
C PHE A 197 -10.54 11.65 11.93
N ALA A 198 -11.23 11.71 10.80
CA ALA A 198 -11.81 12.91 10.24
C ALA A 198 -13.34 12.84 10.35
N THR A 199 -14.00 13.98 10.44
CA THR A 199 -15.46 14.10 10.41
C THR A 199 -15.90 14.46 9.00
N THR A 200 -17.00 13.89 8.53
CA THR A 200 -17.58 14.26 7.22
C THR A 200 -18.02 15.71 7.23
N GLN A 201 -17.88 16.38 6.09
CA GLN A 201 -18.35 17.74 5.88
C GLN A 201 -19.75 17.79 5.26
N LYS A 202 -20.42 16.64 5.12
CA LYS A 202 -21.79 16.60 4.57
C LYS A 202 -22.77 17.26 5.55
N PRO A 203 -23.60 18.19 5.11
CA PRO A 203 -24.62 18.80 5.98
C PRO A 203 -25.52 17.74 6.62
N GLY A 204 -25.68 17.82 7.93
CA GLY A 204 -26.51 16.88 8.70
C GLY A 204 -25.89 15.52 9.00
N ASP A 205 -24.63 15.27 8.59
CA ASP A 205 -23.92 14.04 8.87
C ASP A 205 -22.64 14.34 9.69
N ASN A 206 -22.53 13.74 10.88
CA ASN A 206 -21.37 13.85 11.76
C ASN A 206 -20.54 12.57 11.81
N SER A 207 -20.67 11.71 10.79
CA SER A 207 -19.93 10.45 10.71
C SER A 207 -18.43 10.68 10.74
N ARG A 208 -17.73 9.87 11.52
CA ARG A 208 -16.26 9.89 11.60
C ARG A 208 -15.71 8.70 10.84
N PHE A 209 -14.63 8.93 10.12
CA PHE A 209 -13.94 7.89 9.35
C PHE A 209 -12.42 8.04 9.50
N PRO A 210 -11.66 6.93 9.44
CA PRO A 210 -10.20 6.98 9.54
C PRO A 210 -9.60 7.50 8.24
N VAL A 211 -8.65 8.40 8.36
CA VAL A 211 -7.84 8.91 7.27
C VAL A 211 -6.40 8.59 7.55
N VAL A 212 -5.74 7.99 6.56
CA VAL A 212 -4.31 7.70 6.61
C VAL A 212 -3.57 8.73 5.78
N SER A 213 -2.47 9.23 6.32
CA SER A 213 -1.58 10.16 5.65
C SER A 213 -0.13 9.70 5.75
N LEU A 214 0.66 10.09 4.77
CA LEU A 214 2.09 9.84 4.69
C LEU A 214 2.81 11.17 4.77
N VAL A 215 3.84 11.27 5.59
CA VAL A 215 4.63 12.50 5.76
C VAL A 215 6.10 12.12 5.79
N PRO A 216 6.97 12.72 4.95
CA PRO A 216 8.42 12.51 5.07
C PRO A 216 8.89 13.04 6.43
N ASN A 217 9.64 12.21 7.15
CA ASN A 217 10.18 12.57 8.45
C ASN A 217 11.54 13.24 8.26
N GLU A 218 11.57 14.57 8.36
CA GLU A 218 12.74 15.40 8.12
C GLU A 218 13.55 15.72 9.39
N SER A 219 13.50 14.87 10.42
CA SER A 219 14.38 15.03 11.58
C SER A 219 15.85 14.99 11.16
N GLU A 220 16.73 15.73 11.87
CA GLU A 220 18.16 15.77 11.57
C GLU A 220 18.82 14.38 11.55
N GLU A 221 18.40 13.48 12.44
CA GLU A 221 18.86 12.09 12.47
C GLU A 221 18.47 11.31 11.21
N ASN A 222 17.25 11.51 10.71
CA ASN A 222 16.75 10.85 9.53
C ASN A 222 17.42 11.38 8.26
N VAL A 223 17.63 12.69 8.15
CA VAL A 223 18.40 13.30 7.06
C VAL A 223 19.86 12.79 7.04
N ALA A 224 20.45 12.57 8.20
CA ALA A 224 21.80 11.99 8.30
C ALA A 224 21.81 10.50 7.87
N MET A 225 20.78 9.73 8.19
CA MET A 225 20.62 8.33 7.73
C MET A 225 20.40 8.25 6.23
N GLU A 226 19.55 9.12 5.67
CA GLU A 226 19.32 9.22 4.23
C GLU A 226 20.62 9.51 3.46
N LYS A 227 21.41 10.49 3.92
CA LYS A 227 22.72 10.81 3.32
C LYS A 227 23.67 9.62 3.34
N LYS A 228 23.74 8.88 4.45
CA LYS A 228 24.57 7.67 4.55
C LYS A 228 24.08 6.56 3.62
N ALA A 229 22.76 6.36 3.51
CA ALA A 229 22.18 5.38 2.61
C ALA A 229 22.43 5.74 1.15
N PHE A 230 22.25 7.02 0.79
CA PHE A 230 22.50 7.53 -0.56
C PHE A 230 23.97 7.34 -1.00
N VAL A 231 24.94 7.67 -0.15
CA VAL A 231 26.39 7.47 -0.42
C VAL A 231 26.71 5.98 -0.59
N LYS A 232 26.04 5.10 0.16
CA LYS A 232 26.23 3.64 0.06
C LYS A 232 25.66 3.03 -1.24
N ILE A 233 24.60 3.64 -1.80
CA ILE A 233 23.93 3.22 -3.03
C ILE A 233 24.62 3.82 -4.26
N ASN A 234 25.09 5.07 -4.15
CA ASN A 234 25.82 5.82 -5.17
C ASN A 234 27.20 6.19 -4.63
N PRO A 235 28.15 5.25 -4.55
CA PRO A 235 29.49 5.61 -4.09
C PRO A 235 30.09 6.66 -5.02
N PRO A 236 30.82 7.67 -4.48
CA PRO A 236 31.47 8.67 -5.30
C PRO A 236 32.40 7.98 -6.31
N VAL A 237 32.31 8.37 -7.58
CA VAL A 237 33.23 7.88 -8.60
C VAL A 237 34.61 8.36 -8.21
N VAL A 238 35.45 7.46 -7.74
CA VAL A 238 36.87 7.74 -7.50
C VAL A 238 37.48 8.01 -8.86
N GLY A 239 37.81 9.28 -9.12
CA GLY A 239 38.51 9.69 -10.34
C GLY A 239 39.79 8.87 -10.51
N ILE A 240 39.86 8.15 -11.62
CA ILE A 240 41.12 7.52 -12.04
C ILE A 240 42.06 8.65 -12.37
N GLU A 241 43.03 8.98 -11.47
CA GLU A 241 44.15 9.82 -11.81
C GLU A 241 44.86 9.20 -13.00
N GLN A 242 44.73 9.83 -14.15
CA GLN A 242 45.60 9.53 -15.29
C GLN A 242 47.01 9.95 -14.90
N LYS A 243 47.84 8.97 -14.54
CA LYS A 243 49.29 9.18 -14.50
C LYS A 243 49.75 9.56 -15.90
N LYS A 244 50.31 10.77 -16.05
CA LYS A 244 51.11 11.21 -17.16
C LYS A 244 52.46 10.50 -17.18
#